data_4f64c387df846ae81319359a310e2949
#
_entry.id   4f64c387df846ae81319359a310e2949
#
_cell.length_a   1.000
_cell.length_b   1.000
_cell.length_c   1.000
_cell.angle_alpha   90.00
_cell.angle_beta   90.00
_cell.angle_gamma   90.00
#
_symmetry.space_group_name_H-M   'P 1'
#
loop_
_entity.id
_entity.type
_entity.pdbx_description
1 polymer ?
#
loop_
_entity_poly.entity_id
_entity_poly.type
_entity_poly.pdbx_seq_one_letter_code
_entity_poly.pdbx_strand_id
1 'polypeptide(L)'
;MEKIKINEDFDYFLDGGIEPGIINNIYGPAGSGKTLICMLAAIKMVESGKRVIYIDTEGGFSVDRFSQLVEDVDKYLKNILFLKPNNFNEQKSSFEKLKKAINDEIGLIIVDSISMLYRLELGKGDQVYNANRELGLQVSFLNELARTQNLGVLFTSHIYSDFDNKDKIKMVGGDFLKYSSKCLIELQNLEKSVRRAIIVRHRSIEADKEFFFRIFKKGIEKYSQ
;
A
#
# COMPACT_ATOMS: atom_id res chain seq x y z
N MET A 1 3.57 18.64 -3.90
CA MET A 1 2.62 17.82 -4.69
C MET A 1 1.27 17.81 -3.98
N GLU A 2 0.18 17.86 -4.71
CA GLU A 2 -1.17 17.70 -4.15
C GLU A 2 -1.37 16.28 -3.63
N LYS A 3 -2.39 16.09 -2.77
CA LYS A 3 -2.77 14.76 -2.27
C LYS A 3 -3.19 13.85 -3.44
N ILE A 4 -2.78 12.59 -3.37
CA ILE A 4 -3.03 11.59 -4.41
C ILE A 4 -4.43 11.03 -4.23
N LYS A 5 -5.23 11.15 -5.26
CA LYS A 5 -6.61 10.68 -5.26
C LYS A 5 -6.70 9.16 -5.35
N ILE A 6 -7.79 8.61 -4.84
CA ILE A 6 -8.18 7.20 -4.95
C ILE A 6 -9.54 7.12 -5.62
N ASN A 7 -10.56 7.63 -4.94
CA ASN A 7 -11.90 7.91 -5.44
C ASN A 7 -12.56 8.93 -4.50
N GLU A 8 -13.65 9.52 -4.92
CA GLU A 8 -14.30 10.63 -4.19
C GLU A 8 -14.58 10.31 -2.73
N ASP A 9 -15.17 9.15 -2.44
CA ASP A 9 -15.54 8.75 -1.08
C ASP A 9 -14.32 8.50 -0.18
N PHE A 10 -13.31 7.81 -0.71
CA PHE A 10 -12.09 7.50 0.04
C PHE A 10 -11.23 8.76 0.22
N ASP A 11 -11.25 9.65 -0.75
CA ASP A 11 -10.59 10.95 -0.66
C ASP A 11 -11.22 11.83 0.43
N TYR A 12 -12.55 11.82 0.55
CA TYR A 12 -13.25 12.48 1.66
C TYR A 12 -12.85 11.89 3.03
N PHE A 13 -12.73 10.57 3.11
CA PHE A 13 -12.25 9.89 4.33
C PHE A 13 -10.83 10.34 4.72
N LEU A 14 -9.95 10.58 3.72
CA LEU A 14 -8.57 11.01 3.91
C LEU A 14 -8.37 12.54 3.82
N ASP A 15 -9.45 13.32 3.95
CA ASP A 15 -9.41 14.77 3.83
C ASP A 15 -8.71 15.25 2.55
N GLY A 16 -8.93 14.54 1.45
CA GLY A 16 -8.44 14.89 0.13
C GLY A 16 -7.56 13.84 -0.56
N GLY A 17 -7.26 12.70 0.06
CA GLY A 17 -6.50 11.59 -0.52
C GLY A 17 -5.19 11.27 0.22
N ILE A 18 -4.39 10.39 -0.38
CA ILE A 18 -3.09 9.96 0.15
C ILE A 18 -2.13 11.15 0.21
N GLU A 19 -1.46 11.31 1.33
CA GLU A 19 -0.55 12.43 1.57
C GLU A 19 0.86 12.13 1.03
N PRO A 20 1.41 12.98 0.12
CA PRO A 20 2.80 12.85 -0.32
C PRO A 20 3.77 13.32 0.78
N GLY A 21 5.03 12.99 0.64
CA GLY A 21 6.07 13.35 1.61
C GLY A 21 6.11 12.49 2.87
N ILE A 22 5.21 11.52 2.98
CA ILE A 22 5.15 10.55 4.07
C ILE A 22 4.90 9.14 3.57
N ILE A 23 5.18 8.15 4.41
CA ILE A 23 4.74 6.78 4.18
C ILE A 23 3.28 6.62 4.60
N ASN A 24 2.47 6.16 3.65
CA ASN A 24 1.09 5.73 3.87
C ASN A 24 1.05 4.20 3.86
N ASN A 25 0.58 3.60 4.94
CA ASN A 25 0.48 2.15 5.10
C ASN A 25 -0.98 1.73 5.26
N ILE A 26 -1.43 0.83 4.39
CA ILE A 26 -2.74 0.20 4.47
C ILE A 26 -2.54 -1.26 4.86
N TYR A 27 -3.11 -1.67 5.98
CA TYR A 27 -2.99 -3.05 6.45
C TYR A 27 -4.34 -3.69 6.73
N GLY A 28 -4.38 -5.01 6.74
CA GLY A 28 -5.61 -5.76 6.98
C GLY A 28 -5.57 -7.18 6.43
N PRO A 29 -6.65 -7.96 6.63
CA PRO A 29 -6.74 -9.33 6.18
C PRO A 29 -6.76 -9.45 4.66
N ALA A 30 -6.59 -10.68 4.15
CA ALA A 30 -6.80 -10.97 2.74
C ALA A 30 -8.24 -10.59 2.31
N GLY A 31 -8.41 -10.09 1.08
CA GLY A 31 -9.71 -9.69 0.56
C GLY A 31 -10.28 -8.39 1.13
N SER A 32 -9.56 -7.66 1.97
CA SER A 32 -10.03 -6.38 2.53
C SER A 32 -9.97 -5.19 1.54
N GLY A 33 -9.33 -5.35 0.38
CA GLY A 33 -9.29 -4.32 -0.67
C GLY A 33 -7.97 -3.57 -0.79
N LYS A 34 -6.90 -3.98 -0.10
CA LYS A 34 -5.58 -3.32 -0.14
C LYS A 34 -5.08 -3.11 -1.57
N THR A 35 -4.97 -4.18 -2.35
CA THR A 35 -4.53 -4.14 -3.75
C THR A 35 -5.44 -3.28 -4.63
N LEU A 36 -6.76 -3.31 -4.40
CA LEU A 36 -7.70 -2.47 -5.14
C LEU A 36 -7.45 -0.97 -4.88
N ILE A 37 -7.20 -0.59 -3.64
CA ILE A 37 -6.86 0.80 -3.29
C ILE A 37 -5.55 1.20 -3.96
N CYS A 38 -4.55 0.30 -4.00
CA CYS A 38 -3.30 0.53 -4.73
C CYS A 38 -3.54 0.75 -6.24
N MET A 39 -4.41 -0.07 -6.87
CA MET A 39 -4.77 0.09 -8.28
C MET A 39 -5.46 1.45 -8.54
N LEU A 40 -6.42 1.83 -7.70
CA LEU A 40 -7.13 3.11 -7.83
C LEU A 40 -6.19 4.30 -7.67
N ALA A 41 -5.28 4.25 -6.69
CA ALA A 41 -4.25 5.28 -6.51
C ALA A 41 -3.31 5.38 -7.72
N ALA A 42 -2.91 4.23 -8.30
CA ALA A 42 -2.09 4.18 -9.50
C ALA A 42 -2.81 4.81 -10.71
N ILE A 43 -4.09 4.49 -10.90
CA ILE A 43 -4.93 5.07 -11.96
C ILE A 43 -4.96 6.60 -11.82
N LYS A 44 -5.28 7.10 -10.63
CA LYS A 44 -5.38 8.54 -10.39
C LYS A 44 -4.05 9.27 -10.55
N MET A 45 -2.94 8.63 -10.20
CA MET A 45 -1.61 9.19 -10.43
C MET A 45 -1.31 9.30 -11.93
N VAL A 46 -1.63 8.27 -12.73
CA VAL A 46 -1.46 8.32 -14.19
C VAL A 46 -2.38 9.37 -14.82
N GLU A 47 -3.62 9.51 -14.34
CA GLU A 47 -4.54 10.58 -14.79
C GLU A 47 -4.00 11.99 -14.51
N SER A 48 -3.20 12.16 -13.46
CA SER A 48 -2.51 13.44 -13.16
C SER A 48 -1.27 13.71 -14.03
N GLY A 49 -0.96 12.82 -14.99
CA GLY A 49 0.18 12.95 -15.89
C GLY A 49 1.51 12.48 -15.33
N LYS A 50 1.52 11.81 -14.17
CA LYS A 50 2.72 11.23 -13.55
C LYS A 50 2.76 9.71 -13.75
N ARG A 51 3.94 9.14 -13.55
CA ARG A 51 4.18 7.70 -13.64
C ARG A 51 4.21 7.06 -12.25
N VAL A 52 3.98 5.75 -12.22
CA VAL A 52 3.94 4.95 -11.00
C VAL A 52 5.02 3.86 -11.06
N ILE A 53 5.70 3.59 -9.94
CA ILE A 53 6.46 2.37 -9.75
C ILE A 53 5.66 1.46 -8.83
N TYR A 54 5.34 0.25 -9.29
CA TYR A 54 4.54 -0.74 -8.58
C TYR A 54 5.38 -1.98 -8.31
N ILE A 55 5.71 -2.22 -7.05
CA ILE A 55 6.39 -3.44 -6.59
C ILE A 55 5.32 -4.41 -6.11
N ASP A 56 5.03 -5.43 -6.92
CA ASP A 56 4.05 -6.47 -6.63
C ASP A 56 4.76 -7.72 -6.11
N THR A 57 4.71 -7.95 -4.79
CA THR A 57 5.39 -9.08 -4.12
C THR A 57 4.51 -10.31 -3.96
N GLU A 58 3.22 -10.18 -4.26
CA GLU A 58 2.23 -11.25 -4.06
C GLU A 58 1.66 -11.77 -5.38
N GLY A 59 1.95 -11.10 -6.50
CA GLY A 59 1.27 -11.37 -7.75
C GLY A 59 -0.21 -10.99 -7.71
N GLY A 60 -0.58 -10.07 -6.82
CA GLY A 60 -1.96 -9.66 -6.58
C GLY A 60 -2.50 -8.69 -7.63
N PHE A 61 -1.65 -8.07 -8.43
CA PHE A 61 -2.09 -7.19 -9.51
C PHE A 61 -2.64 -8.01 -10.68
N SER A 62 -3.96 -8.02 -10.82
CA SER A 62 -4.66 -8.68 -11.93
C SER A 62 -5.00 -7.66 -13.02
N VAL A 63 -4.54 -7.92 -14.25
CA VAL A 63 -4.89 -7.11 -15.43
C VAL A 63 -6.40 -7.18 -15.69
N ASP A 64 -7.05 -8.34 -15.50
CA ASP A 64 -8.49 -8.51 -15.64
C ASP A 64 -9.26 -7.63 -14.65
N ARG A 65 -8.75 -7.55 -13.38
CA ARG A 65 -9.35 -6.65 -12.40
C ARG A 65 -9.11 -5.20 -12.75
N PHE A 66 -7.93 -4.86 -13.23
CA PHE A 66 -7.58 -3.50 -13.64
C PHE A 66 -8.43 -3.04 -14.83
N SER A 67 -8.72 -3.92 -15.81
CA SER A 67 -9.58 -3.63 -16.96
C SER A 67 -11.04 -3.32 -16.58
N GLN A 68 -11.49 -3.74 -15.41
CA GLN A 68 -12.81 -3.36 -14.90
C GLN A 68 -12.87 -1.92 -14.36
N LEU A 69 -11.70 -1.35 -14.05
CA LEU A 69 -11.56 -0.02 -13.45
C LEU A 69 -11.35 1.08 -14.49
N VAL A 70 -10.80 0.74 -15.65
CA VAL A 70 -10.47 1.69 -16.72
C VAL A 70 -10.91 1.16 -18.09
N GLU A 71 -11.17 2.07 -19.04
CA GLU A 71 -11.57 1.69 -20.40
C GLU A 71 -10.37 1.33 -21.29
N ASP A 72 -9.30 2.12 -21.22
CA ASP A 72 -8.08 1.94 -22.00
C ASP A 72 -6.92 1.46 -21.09
N VAL A 73 -6.83 0.14 -20.93
CA VAL A 73 -5.83 -0.50 -20.05
C VAL A 73 -4.40 -0.14 -20.47
N ASP A 74 -4.11 -0.14 -21.76
CA ASP A 74 -2.76 0.08 -22.29
C ASP A 74 -2.26 1.50 -22.00
N LYS A 75 -3.16 2.48 -22.06
CA LYS A 75 -2.86 3.87 -21.68
C LYS A 75 -2.31 3.97 -20.28
N TYR A 76 -2.86 3.21 -19.34
CA TYR A 76 -2.41 3.24 -17.94
C TYR A 76 -1.18 2.37 -17.70
N LEU A 77 -1.18 1.12 -18.20
CA LEU A 77 -0.09 0.18 -17.92
C LEU A 77 1.26 0.64 -18.43
N LYS A 78 1.33 1.35 -19.57
CA LYS A 78 2.58 1.93 -20.09
C LYS A 78 3.21 3.00 -19.18
N ASN A 79 2.42 3.58 -18.27
CA ASN A 79 2.86 4.57 -17.29
C ASN A 79 3.10 3.96 -15.89
N ILE A 80 2.99 2.65 -15.75
CA ILE A 80 3.27 1.92 -14.51
C ILE A 80 4.46 0.99 -14.74
N LEU A 81 5.57 1.26 -14.05
CA LEU A 81 6.72 0.36 -14.03
C LEU A 81 6.50 -0.74 -12.99
N PHE A 82 6.32 -1.98 -13.44
CA PHE A 82 6.15 -3.12 -12.55
C PHE A 82 7.49 -3.77 -12.20
N LEU A 83 7.69 -4.03 -10.91
CA LEU A 83 8.74 -4.89 -10.38
C LEU A 83 8.04 -6.04 -9.63
N LYS A 84 8.34 -7.29 -9.99
CA LYS A 84 7.65 -8.49 -9.48
C LYS A 84 8.65 -9.46 -8.83
N PRO A 85 9.15 -9.16 -7.62
CA PRO A 85 10.03 -10.06 -6.91
C PRO A 85 9.27 -11.30 -6.41
N ASN A 86 9.91 -12.48 -6.49
CA ASN A 86 9.34 -13.75 -6.04
C ASN A 86 9.92 -14.21 -4.68
N ASN A 87 10.95 -13.56 -4.19
CA ASN A 87 11.59 -13.82 -2.90
C ASN A 87 12.19 -12.54 -2.32
N PHE A 88 12.61 -12.59 -1.06
CA PHE A 88 13.08 -11.40 -0.34
C PHE A 88 14.38 -10.82 -0.92
N ASN A 89 15.27 -11.65 -1.49
CA ASN A 89 16.47 -11.18 -2.17
C ASN A 89 16.13 -10.42 -3.48
N GLU A 90 15.15 -10.91 -4.23
CA GLU A 90 14.63 -10.19 -5.40
C GLU A 90 13.91 -8.90 -5.01
N GLN A 91 13.20 -8.88 -3.86
CA GLN A 91 12.64 -7.65 -3.32
C GLN A 91 13.75 -6.63 -3.04
N LYS A 92 14.84 -7.02 -2.39
CA LYS A 92 16.03 -6.17 -2.21
C LYS A 92 16.55 -5.63 -3.55
N SER A 93 16.72 -6.51 -4.53
CA SER A 93 17.16 -6.11 -5.89
C SER A 93 16.18 -5.15 -6.56
N SER A 94 14.89 -5.27 -6.28
CA SER A 94 13.86 -4.34 -6.77
C SER A 94 14.03 -2.94 -6.19
N PHE A 95 14.46 -2.81 -4.94
CA PHE A 95 14.79 -1.52 -4.36
C PHE A 95 16.04 -0.88 -4.96
N GLU A 96 17.03 -1.68 -5.36
CA GLU A 96 18.18 -1.16 -6.12
C GLU A 96 17.80 -0.68 -7.54
N LYS A 97 16.85 -1.37 -8.19
CA LYS A 97 16.26 -0.90 -9.46
C LYS A 97 15.43 0.36 -9.26
N LEU A 98 14.64 0.43 -8.18
CA LEU A 98 13.88 1.61 -7.81
C LEU A 98 14.78 2.85 -7.70
N LYS A 99 15.94 2.75 -7.02
CA LYS A 99 16.91 3.86 -6.91
C LYS A 99 17.33 4.43 -8.26
N LYS A 100 17.47 3.58 -9.28
CA LYS A 100 17.87 3.98 -10.63
C LYS A 100 16.71 4.50 -11.48
N ALA A 101 15.48 4.09 -11.18
CA ALA A 101 14.28 4.43 -11.93
C ALA A 101 13.63 5.75 -11.49
N ILE A 102 13.95 6.23 -10.30
CA ILE A 102 13.40 7.48 -9.75
C ILE A 102 13.87 8.67 -10.60
N ASN A 103 12.91 9.45 -11.04
CA ASN A 103 13.07 10.72 -11.74
C ASN A 103 11.83 11.62 -11.50
N ASP A 104 11.83 12.83 -12.06
CA ASP A 104 10.77 13.82 -11.84
C ASP A 104 9.41 13.43 -12.44
N GLU A 105 9.35 12.41 -13.31
CA GLU A 105 8.09 11.90 -13.87
C GLU A 105 7.35 10.99 -12.87
N ILE A 106 8.07 10.40 -11.90
CA ILE A 106 7.48 9.49 -10.92
C ILE A 106 6.72 10.30 -9.86
N GLY A 107 5.45 9.99 -9.66
CA GLY A 107 4.62 10.64 -8.65
C GLY A 107 4.23 9.71 -7.49
N LEU A 108 4.26 8.37 -7.70
CA LEU A 108 3.82 7.41 -6.71
C LEU A 108 4.68 6.14 -6.76
N ILE A 109 5.06 5.67 -5.58
CA ILE A 109 5.66 4.37 -5.37
C ILE A 109 4.68 3.51 -4.58
N ILE A 110 4.34 2.34 -5.10
CA ILE A 110 3.49 1.34 -4.46
C ILE A 110 4.31 0.09 -4.16
N VAL A 111 4.16 -0.47 -2.96
CA VAL A 111 4.73 -1.78 -2.59
C VAL A 111 3.60 -2.64 -2.02
N ASP A 112 3.14 -3.59 -2.80
CA ASP A 112 2.01 -4.46 -2.46
C ASP A 112 2.44 -5.94 -2.42
N SER A 113 2.84 -6.45 -1.25
CA SER A 113 3.01 -5.85 0.05
C SER A 113 4.48 -5.77 0.48
N ILE A 114 4.80 -4.85 1.37
CA ILE A 114 6.16 -4.75 1.94
C ILE A 114 6.50 -5.95 2.84
N SER A 115 5.50 -6.62 3.38
CA SER A 115 5.63 -7.59 4.46
C SER A 115 5.58 -9.06 4.04
N MET A 116 5.11 -9.39 2.83
CA MET A 116 4.88 -10.80 2.45
C MET A 116 6.17 -11.60 2.33
N LEU A 117 7.08 -11.16 1.50
CA LEU A 117 8.35 -11.87 1.27
C LEU A 117 9.27 -11.81 2.50
N TYR A 118 9.22 -10.73 3.26
CA TYR A 118 9.86 -10.63 4.57
C TYR A 118 9.36 -11.71 5.54
N ARG A 119 8.03 -11.92 5.62
CA ARG A 119 7.44 -12.96 6.47
C ARG A 119 7.95 -14.35 6.12
N LEU A 120 8.07 -14.66 4.83
CA LEU A 120 8.62 -15.94 4.37
C LEU A 120 10.10 -16.11 4.77
N GLU A 121 10.85 -15.02 4.81
CA GLU A 121 12.25 -15.05 5.22
C GLU A 121 12.41 -15.30 6.73
N LEU A 122 11.53 -14.75 7.56
CA LEU A 122 11.53 -14.99 9.01
C LEU A 122 11.38 -16.49 9.37
N GLY A 123 10.70 -17.27 8.53
CA GLY A 123 10.53 -18.71 8.74
C GLY A 123 11.81 -19.53 8.56
N LYS A 124 12.94 -18.94 8.13
CA LYS A 124 14.20 -19.61 7.83
C LYS A 124 15.22 -19.58 8.98
N GLY A 125 14.80 -19.38 10.22
CA GLY A 125 15.66 -19.51 11.41
C GLY A 125 16.69 -18.39 11.54
N ASP A 126 17.98 -18.68 11.41
CA ASP A 126 19.10 -17.76 11.72
C ASP A 126 19.14 -16.44 10.89
N GLN A 127 18.23 -16.27 9.95
CA GLN A 127 18.19 -15.09 9.07
C GLN A 127 17.32 -13.94 9.58
N VAL A 128 16.67 -14.07 10.74
CA VAL A 128 15.73 -13.09 11.30
C VAL A 128 16.37 -11.70 11.44
N TYR A 129 17.59 -11.63 11.95
CA TYR A 129 18.30 -10.37 12.12
C TYR A 129 18.57 -9.67 10.79
N ASN A 130 19.02 -10.43 9.78
CA ASN A 130 19.30 -9.92 8.45
C ASN A 130 18.01 -9.45 7.74
N ALA A 131 16.93 -10.22 7.87
CA ALA A 131 15.63 -9.85 7.31
C ALA A 131 15.10 -8.56 7.93
N ASN A 132 15.18 -8.41 9.25
CA ASN A 132 14.78 -7.19 9.95
C ASN A 132 15.59 -5.98 9.52
N ARG A 133 16.92 -6.14 9.44
CA ARG A 133 17.82 -5.08 8.98
C ARG A 133 17.49 -4.65 7.54
N GLU A 134 17.29 -5.61 6.66
CA GLU A 134 17.00 -5.34 5.25
C GLU A 134 15.65 -4.65 5.07
N LEU A 135 14.59 -5.12 5.76
CA LEU A 135 13.30 -4.44 5.79
C LEU A 135 13.45 -2.99 6.29
N GLY A 136 14.26 -2.81 7.33
CA GLY A 136 14.57 -1.49 7.89
C GLY A 136 15.21 -0.56 6.85
N LEU A 137 16.16 -1.05 6.07
CA LEU A 137 16.81 -0.27 4.99
C LEU A 137 15.82 0.09 3.88
N GLN A 138 14.96 -0.83 3.47
CA GLN A 138 13.94 -0.59 2.44
C GLN A 138 12.95 0.50 2.88
N VAL A 139 12.42 0.40 4.10
CA VAL A 139 11.47 1.38 4.63
C VAL A 139 12.14 2.74 4.86
N SER A 140 13.38 2.76 5.34
CA SER A 140 14.15 4.00 5.51
C SER A 140 14.36 4.70 4.17
N PHE A 141 14.69 3.94 3.13
CA PHE A 141 14.84 4.47 1.78
C PHE A 141 13.54 5.04 1.23
N LEU A 142 12.41 4.35 1.39
CA LEU A 142 11.09 4.88 1.01
C LEU A 142 10.75 6.17 1.75
N ASN A 143 11.10 6.25 3.03
CA ASN A 143 10.86 7.45 3.83
C ASN A 143 11.73 8.63 3.37
N GLU A 144 12.99 8.37 3.02
CA GLU A 144 13.89 9.34 2.42
C GLU A 144 13.32 9.89 1.12
N LEU A 145 12.93 9.00 0.18
CA LEU A 145 12.34 9.39 -1.10
C LEU A 145 11.06 10.22 -0.92
N ALA A 146 10.16 9.76 -0.04
CA ALA A 146 8.93 10.51 0.25
C ALA A 146 9.26 11.95 0.66
N ARG A 147 10.17 12.13 1.62
CA ARG A 147 10.51 13.43 2.19
C ARG A 147 11.31 14.34 1.27
N THR A 148 12.33 13.78 0.59
CA THR A 148 13.28 14.59 -0.19
C THR A 148 12.71 14.98 -1.56
N GLN A 149 11.88 14.13 -2.16
CA GLN A 149 11.28 14.36 -3.48
C GLN A 149 9.79 14.66 -3.42
N ASN A 150 9.22 14.75 -2.22
CA ASN A 150 7.78 14.95 -2.00
C ASN A 150 6.92 13.95 -2.79
N LEU A 151 7.37 12.69 -2.87
CA LEU A 151 6.69 11.60 -3.57
C LEU A 151 5.57 11.00 -2.74
N GLY A 152 4.57 10.47 -3.41
CA GLY A 152 3.62 9.54 -2.79
C GLY A 152 4.27 8.20 -2.55
N VAL A 153 4.21 7.70 -1.32
CA VAL A 153 4.61 6.35 -0.97
C VAL A 153 3.44 5.64 -0.30
N LEU A 154 2.97 4.60 -0.95
CA LEU A 154 1.91 3.72 -0.45
C LEU A 154 2.42 2.30 -0.37
N PHE A 155 2.39 1.68 0.79
CA PHE A 155 2.59 0.26 0.86
C PHE A 155 1.49 -0.45 1.64
N THR A 156 1.33 -1.73 1.38
CA THR A 156 0.39 -2.58 2.09
C THR A 156 1.13 -3.53 3.02
N SER A 157 0.46 -3.95 4.09
CA SER A 157 0.99 -4.89 5.06
C SER A 157 -0.05 -5.95 5.43
N HIS A 158 0.42 -7.16 5.72
CA HIS A 158 -0.40 -8.23 6.25
C HIS A 158 -0.54 -8.15 7.76
N ILE A 159 -1.56 -8.83 8.24
CA ILE A 159 -1.80 -9.06 9.66
C ILE A 159 -1.72 -10.56 9.97
N TYR A 160 -1.49 -10.87 11.22
CA TYR A 160 -1.65 -12.20 11.79
C TYR A 160 -2.34 -12.12 13.14
N SER A 161 -3.06 -13.17 13.52
CA SER A 161 -3.64 -13.27 14.85
C SER A 161 -2.55 -13.54 15.88
N ASP A 162 -2.61 -12.86 17.00
CA ASP A 162 -1.72 -13.13 18.12
C ASP A 162 -2.00 -14.54 18.68
N PHE A 163 -0.95 -15.34 18.88
CA PHE A 163 -1.11 -16.70 19.44
C PHE A 163 -1.63 -16.66 20.88
N ASP A 164 -1.25 -15.64 21.64
CA ASP A 164 -1.61 -15.50 23.06
C ASP A 164 -2.97 -14.82 23.26
N ASN A 165 -3.43 -14.05 22.27
CA ASN A 165 -4.72 -13.36 22.31
C ASN A 165 -5.29 -13.24 20.90
N LYS A 166 -6.17 -14.19 20.54
CA LYS A 166 -6.76 -14.29 19.18
C LYS A 166 -7.54 -13.03 18.75
N ASP A 167 -7.95 -12.21 19.70
CA ASP A 167 -8.64 -10.95 19.44
C ASP A 167 -7.68 -9.80 19.12
N LYS A 168 -6.37 -10.00 19.35
CA LYS A 168 -5.35 -9.01 18.98
C LYS A 168 -4.75 -9.32 17.62
N ILE A 169 -4.97 -8.39 16.71
CA ILE A 169 -4.39 -8.39 15.39
C ILE A 169 -3.03 -7.70 15.46
N LYS A 170 -1.99 -8.38 14.98
CA LYS A 170 -0.64 -7.82 14.86
C LYS A 170 -0.27 -7.66 13.39
N MET A 171 0.37 -6.55 13.05
CA MET A 171 0.92 -6.31 11.72
C MET A 171 2.19 -7.13 11.53
N VAL A 172 2.35 -7.76 10.37
CA VAL A 172 3.63 -8.37 9.96
C VAL A 172 4.65 -7.27 9.75
N GLY A 173 5.84 -7.41 10.35
CA GLY A 173 6.84 -6.34 10.45
C GLY A 173 6.71 -5.52 11.75
N GLY A 174 5.67 -5.80 12.54
CA GLY A 174 5.50 -5.35 13.92
C GLY A 174 5.51 -3.83 14.09
N ASP A 175 5.96 -3.42 15.26
CA ASP A 175 6.03 -2.00 15.65
C ASP A 175 6.90 -1.17 14.72
N PHE A 176 7.90 -1.76 14.08
CA PHE A 176 8.76 -1.04 13.15
C PHE A 176 7.97 -0.44 11.98
N LEU A 177 7.17 -1.22 11.26
CA LEU A 177 6.33 -0.71 10.16
C LEU A 177 5.27 0.27 10.67
N LYS A 178 4.70 -0.02 11.85
CA LYS A 178 3.74 0.85 12.50
C LYS A 178 4.33 2.23 12.79
N TYR A 179 5.54 2.31 13.37
CA TYR A 179 6.15 3.59 13.72
C TYR A 179 6.76 4.33 12.52
N SER A 180 7.19 3.62 11.50
CA SER A 180 7.73 4.22 10.27
C SER A 180 6.66 4.89 9.42
N SER A 181 5.39 4.49 9.55
CA SER A 181 4.27 5.04 8.77
C SER A 181 3.64 6.22 9.50
N LYS A 182 3.49 7.36 8.83
CA LYS A 182 2.82 8.55 9.38
C LYS A 182 1.32 8.57 9.11
N CYS A 183 0.88 7.87 8.07
CA CYS A 183 -0.50 7.51 7.83
C CYS A 183 -0.64 6.00 7.94
N LEU A 184 -1.52 5.53 8.81
CA LEU A 184 -1.76 4.11 9.08
C LEU A 184 -3.25 3.85 9.04
N ILE A 185 -3.69 3.05 8.06
CA ILE A 185 -5.09 2.72 7.81
C ILE A 185 -5.28 1.23 7.99
N GLU A 186 -6.19 0.86 8.88
CA GLU A 186 -6.64 -0.52 9.04
C GLU A 186 -7.83 -0.80 8.14
N LEU A 187 -7.79 -1.91 7.42
CA LEU A 187 -8.96 -2.44 6.71
C LEU A 187 -9.46 -3.69 7.40
N GLN A 188 -10.77 -3.78 7.53
CA GLN A 188 -11.46 -4.91 8.15
C GLN A 188 -12.53 -5.45 7.21
N ASN A 189 -12.70 -6.78 7.21
CA ASN A 189 -13.82 -7.43 6.54
C ASN A 189 -14.98 -7.52 7.55
N LEU A 190 -16.15 -7.04 7.15
CA LEU A 190 -17.39 -7.17 7.90
C LEU A 190 -18.35 -8.13 7.20
N GLU A 191 -19.51 -8.35 7.80
CA GLU A 191 -20.57 -9.15 7.19
C GLU A 191 -21.15 -8.51 5.91
N LYS A 192 -21.85 -9.30 5.10
CA LYS A 192 -22.53 -8.86 3.87
C LYS A 192 -21.65 -8.13 2.87
N SER A 193 -20.39 -8.55 2.77
CA SER A 193 -19.40 -7.95 1.85
C SER A 193 -19.07 -6.48 2.11
N VAL A 194 -19.40 -5.96 3.27
CA VAL A 194 -19.00 -4.63 3.73
C VAL A 194 -17.56 -4.66 4.24
N ARG A 195 -16.82 -3.60 4.02
CA ARG A 195 -15.48 -3.36 4.58
C ARG A 195 -15.52 -2.09 5.42
N ARG A 196 -14.63 -2.05 6.40
CA ARG A 196 -14.41 -0.87 7.21
C ARG A 196 -12.94 -0.46 7.08
N ALA A 197 -12.70 0.82 6.79
CA ALA A 197 -11.39 1.45 6.91
C ALA A 197 -11.38 2.31 8.16
N ILE A 198 -10.30 2.25 8.93
CA ILE A 198 -10.11 3.00 10.18
C ILE A 198 -8.79 3.73 10.10
N ILE A 199 -8.76 5.01 10.39
CA ILE A 199 -7.52 5.77 10.57
C ILE A 199 -6.97 5.44 11.95
N VAL A 200 -5.94 4.60 12.01
CA VAL A 200 -5.24 4.28 13.26
C VAL A 200 -4.25 5.36 13.64
N ARG A 201 -3.67 6.01 12.64
CA ARG A 201 -2.75 7.14 12.81
C ARG A 201 -2.71 8.00 11.56
N HIS A 202 -2.74 9.30 11.75
CA HIS A 202 -2.46 10.28 10.73
C HIS A 202 -1.92 11.54 11.39
N ARG A 203 -1.09 12.33 10.68
CA ARG A 203 -0.50 13.54 11.27
C ARG A 203 -1.48 14.71 11.40
N SER A 204 -2.59 14.69 10.64
CA SER A 204 -3.55 15.78 10.53
C SER A 204 -5.02 15.35 10.54
N ILE A 205 -5.31 14.06 10.58
CA ILE A 205 -6.66 13.52 10.65
C ILE A 205 -6.81 12.80 11.99
N GLU A 206 -7.95 12.98 12.62
CA GLU A 206 -8.27 12.34 13.89
C GLU A 206 -8.22 10.82 13.78
N ALA A 207 -7.63 10.19 14.79
CA ALA A 207 -7.63 8.72 14.91
C ALA A 207 -9.06 8.21 15.10
N ASP A 208 -9.26 6.95 14.79
CA ASP A 208 -10.54 6.25 14.88
C ASP A 208 -11.64 6.78 13.94
N LYS A 209 -11.31 7.70 13.01
CA LYS A 209 -12.22 8.05 11.91
C LYS A 209 -12.47 6.81 11.07
N GLU A 210 -13.71 6.48 10.79
CA GLU A 210 -14.14 5.28 10.09
C GLU A 210 -14.77 5.57 8.74
N PHE A 211 -14.61 4.64 7.81
CA PHE A 211 -15.26 4.66 6.50
C PHE A 211 -15.73 3.26 6.12
N PHE A 212 -17.03 3.12 5.88
CA PHE A 212 -17.65 1.86 5.46
C PHE A 212 -17.84 1.84 3.95
N PHE A 213 -17.45 0.75 3.30
CA PHE A 213 -17.49 0.64 1.85
C PHE A 213 -17.75 -0.78 1.37
N ARG A 214 -18.15 -0.88 0.11
CA ARG A 214 -18.21 -2.13 -0.65
C ARG A 214 -17.28 -2.08 -1.84
N ILE A 215 -16.79 -3.25 -2.23
CA ILE A 215 -16.04 -3.45 -3.46
C ILE A 215 -17.01 -3.92 -4.53
N PHE A 216 -17.03 -3.22 -5.65
CA PHE A 216 -17.85 -3.57 -6.80
C PHE A 216 -17.02 -3.55 -8.09
N LYS A 217 -17.63 -3.83 -9.23
CA LYS A 217 -16.90 -3.99 -10.52
C LYS A 217 -16.05 -2.77 -10.87
N LYS A 218 -16.57 -1.56 -10.67
CA LYS A 218 -15.86 -0.31 -11.03
C LYS A 218 -15.05 0.33 -9.90
N GLY A 219 -14.85 -0.36 -8.77
CA GLY A 219 -14.01 0.18 -7.70
C GLY A 219 -14.58 0.01 -6.30
N ILE A 220 -14.66 1.10 -5.57
CA ILE A 220 -15.13 1.21 -4.19
C ILE A 220 -16.32 2.17 -4.18
N GLU A 221 -17.36 1.83 -3.45
CA GLU A 221 -18.50 2.72 -3.17
C GLU A 221 -18.74 2.82 -1.66
N LYS A 222 -19.13 3.99 -1.21
CA LYS A 222 -19.52 4.21 0.19
C LYS A 222 -20.72 3.31 0.54
N TYR A 223 -20.63 2.68 1.70
CA TYR A 223 -21.75 1.98 2.29
C TYR A 223 -22.36 2.85 3.40
N SER A 224 -23.61 3.28 3.20
CA SER A 224 -24.42 3.94 4.22
C SER A 224 -25.27 2.88 4.90
N GLN A 225 -25.20 2.81 6.22
CA GLN A 225 -26.08 1.96 7.04
C GLN A 225 -27.51 2.45 6.99
#